data_1e4f619e96c26e0d3131862cd3220e3f
#
_entry.id   1e4f619e96c26e0d3131862cd3220e3f
#
_cell.length_a   1.000
_cell.length_b   1.000
_cell.length_c   1.000
_cell.angle_alpha   90.00
_cell.angle_beta   90.00
_cell.angle_gamma   90.00
#
_symmetry.space_group_name_H-M   'P 1'
#
loop_
_entity.id
_entity.type
_entity.pdbx_description
1 polymer ?
#
loop_
_entity_poly.entity_id
_entity_poly.type
_entity_poly.pdbx_seq_one_letter_code
_entity_poly.pdbx_strand_id
1 'polypeptide(L)'
;MKIRRATSEDLQQLYAFNHRMYPERLNYKEIIDFWIAKSPEAINDIIVVADDDGKIKGQQLFSSMSYYRDGVEVDGTWAFDLIVDEELRAGSQGFSLMWKCKKEHPHTMSSGSNDISMAINMKIGNKHIGDLKKFVGIANPLWLLTSVFRGSVPSNKFPQVLKTKGAIYQKIEHLENIPQIKESYNLQLLEYSRKLDFITWRFFSGLHDYALYKRDLSDDYFVVRTIVRNHVTSLVLVDYRCRLSDESNMDKIICAFKSLASKLKLGVLIVGSSVALVDSVCMRYHFKAVGRDRPILGMISCEDSDRVRETRNFILLTLADTDGEVTW
;
A
#
# COMPACT_ATOMS: atom_id res chain seq x y z
N MET A 1 -10.63 -19.28 25.07
CA MET A 1 -9.97 -18.31 24.17
C MET A 1 -10.70 -16.97 24.18
N LYS A 2 -9.96 -15.86 24.26
CA LYS A 2 -10.50 -14.52 24.36
C LYS A 2 -10.06 -13.67 23.15
N ILE A 3 -10.96 -12.93 22.53
CA ILE A 3 -10.66 -11.96 21.47
C ILE A 3 -10.69 -10.56 22.10
N ARG A 4 -9.59 -9.84 22.02
CA ARG A 4 -9.42 -8.53 22.63
C ARG A 4 -8.45 -7.65 21.83
N ARG A 5 -8.43 -6.36 22.14
CA ARG A 5 -7.36 -5.47 21.67
C ARG A 5 -6.04 -5.86 22.32
N ALA A 6 -4.96 -5.69 21.58
CA ALA A 6 -3.62 -5.84 22.11
C ALA A 6 -3.28 -4.67 23.03
N THR A 7 -2.34 -4.91 23.93
CA THR A 7 -1.75 -3.91 24.83
C THR A 7 -0.24 -3.89 24.66
N SER A 8 0.44 -2.92 25.26
CA SER A 8 1.92 -2.88 25.23
C SER A 8 2.58 -4.14 25.81
N GLU A 9 1.90 -4.83 26.73
CA GLU A 9 2.38 -6.09 27.31
C GLU A 9 2.38 -7.25 26.31
N ASP A 10 1.56 -7.17 25.27
CA ASP A 10 1.47 -8.19 24.22
C ASP A 10 2.59 -8.10 23.19
N LEU A 11 3.35 -7.02 23.15
CA LEU A 11 4.27 -6.71 22.07
C LEU A 11 5.31 -7.81 21.82
N GLN A 12 5.91 -8.35 22.89
CA GLN A 12 6.88 -9.44 22.77
C GLN A 12 6.25 -10.73 22.24
N GLN A 13 5.01 -10.98 22.63
CA GLN A 13 4.26 -12.13 22.13
C GLN A 13 3.84 -11.95 20.65
N LEU A 14 3.51 -10.73 20.25
CA LEU A 14 3.22 -10.39 18.83
C LEU A 14 4.46 -10.63 17.95
N TYR A 15 5.64 -10.21 18.40
CA TYR A 15 6.89 -10.49 17.67
C TYR A 15 7.13 -11.99 17.56
N ALA A 16 7.03 -12.74 18.66
CA ALA A 16 7.22 -14.19 18.64
C ALA A 16 6.18 -14.92 17.78
N PHE A 17 4.92 -14.47 17.81
CA PHE A 17 3.84 -14.99 16.97
C PHE A 17 4.12 -14.76 15.48
N ASN A 18 4.45 -13.53 15.09
CA ASN A 18 4.76 -13.19 13.70
C ASN A 18 6.00 -13.93 13.19
N HIS A 19 7.04 -14.04 14.01
CA HIS A 19 8.24 -14.82 13.63
C HIS A 19 7.91 -16.29 13.39
N ARG A 20 7.06 -16.88 14.20
CA ARG A 20 6.63 -18.28 14.05
C ARG A 20 5.78 -18.46 12.78
N MET A 21 4.88 -17.51 12.48
CA MET A 21 3.96 -17.61 11.36
C MET A 21 4.61 -17.26 10.00
N TYR A 22 5.65 -16.42 10.02
CA TYR A 22 6.36 -15.93 8.85
C TYR A 22 7.88 -15.96 9.07
N PRO A 23 8.48 -17.16 9.19
CA PRO A 23 9.92 -17.29 9.45
C PRO A 23 10.80 -16.68 8.35
N GLU A 24 10.26 -16.49 7.14
CA GLU A 24 10.93 -15.86 6.01
C GLU A 24 10.93 -14.32 6.08
N ARG A 25 10.13 -13.70 6.96
CA ARG A 25 10.13 -12.25 7.16
C ARG A 25 11.24 -11.85 8.13
N LEU A 26 12.38 -11.44 7.60
CA LEU A 26 13.55 -11.08 8.41
C LEU A 26 13.33 -9.83 9.28
N ASN A 27 12.46 -8.94 8.85
CA ASN A 27 12.19 -7.66 9.50
C ASN A 27 10.79 -7.55 10.13
N TYR A 28 10.20 -8.66 10.56
CA TYR A 28 8.84 -8.67 11.13
C TYR A 28 8.67 -7.74 12.33
N LYS A 29 9.70 -7.58 13.16
CA LYS A 29 9.69 -6.68 14.31
C LYS A 29 9.62 -5.23 13.86
N GLU A 30 10.48 -4.83 12.94
CA GLU A 30 10.54 -3.49 12.37
C GLU A 30 9.21 -3.14 11.66
N ILE A 31 8.57 -4.12 11.02
CA ILE A 31 7.26 -3.93 10.38
C ILE A 31 6.18 -3.65 11.43
N ILE A 32 6.11 -4.40 12.52
CA ILE A 32 5.16 -4.14 13.60
C ILE A 32 5.43 -2.78 14.26
N ASP A 33 6.69 -2.50 14.58
CA ASP A 33 7.10 -1.23 15.17
C ASP A 33 6.76 -0.04 14.28
N PHE A 34 6.91 -0.19 12.96
CA PHE A 34 6.52 0.81 11.98
C PHE A 34 5.01 1.13 12.03
N TRP A 35 4.15 0.10 12.11
CA TRP A 35 2.71 0.31 12.19
C TRP A 35 2.30 0.94 13.52
N ILE A 36 2.95 0.57 14.62
CA ILE A 36 2.70 1.14 15.96
C ILE A 36 3.21 2.59 16.05
N ALA A 37 4.34 2.91 15.41
CA ALA A 37 4.94 4.25 15.46
C ALA A 37 4.07 5.36 14.84
N LYS A 38 3.01 5.00 14.09
CA LYS A 38 2.07 5.97 13.53
C LYS A 38 1.34 6.78 14.62
N SER A 39 1.02 6.14 15.75
CA SER A 39 0.42 6.77 16.93
C SER A 39 0.77 5.97 18.16
N PRO A 40 0.98 6.58 19.33
CA PRO A 40 1.17 5.85 20.60
C PRO A 40 0.04 4.88 20.93
N GLU A 41 -1.15 5.14 20.41
CA GLU A 41 -2.35 4.32 20.61
C GLU A 41 -2.50 3.19 19.57
N ALA A 42 -1.67 3.18 18.52
CA ALA A 42 -1.81 2.25 17.40
C ALA A 42 -1.66 0.79 17.78
N ILE A 43 -1.04 0.48 18.91
CA ILE A 43 -1.05 -0.89 19.48
C ILE A 43 -2.48 -1.39 19.73
N ASN A 44 -3.40 -0.50 20.11
CA ASN A 44 -4.80 -0.84 20.33
C ASN A 44 -5.56 -1.15 19.01
N ASP A 45 -4.98 -0.80 17.87
CA ASP A 45 -5.51 -1.15 16.55
C ASP A 45 -5.17 -2.59 16.15
N ILE A 46 -4.44 -3.33 16.97
CA ILE A 46 -4.19 -4.76 16.82
C ILE A 46 -5.19 -5.54 17.64
N ILE A 47 -5.97 -6.40 16.99
CA ILE A 47 -6.87 -7.31 17.70
C ILE A 47 -6.25 -8.71 17.71
N VAL A 48 -6.24 -9.33 18.87
CA VAL A 48 -5.61 -10.63 19.08
C VAL A 48 -6.61 -11.67 19.59
N VAL A 49 -6.35 -12.93 19.24
CA VAL A 49 -6.94 -14.10 19.87
C VAL A 49 -5.89 -14.65 20.83
N ALA A 50 -6.23 -14.68 22.11
CA ALA A 50 -5.38 -15.29 23.14
C ALA A 50 -6.04 -16.53 23.71
N ASP A 51 -5.25 -17.55 24.07
CA ASP A 51 -5.73 -18.70 24.85
C ASP A 51 -5.96 -18.31 26.33
N ASP A 52 -6.30 -19.30 27.13
CA ASP A 52 -6.65 -19.08 28.55
C ASP A 52 -5.40 -18.73 29.41
N ASP A 53 -4.21 -19.07 28.93
CA ASP A 53 -2.91 -18.68 29.49
C ASP A 53 -2.38 -17.33 28.95
N GLY A 54 -3.16 -16.66 28.14
CA GLY A 54 -2.81 -15.37 27.55
C GLY A 54 -1.88 -15.41 26.31
N LYS A 55 -1.53 -16.62 25.82
CA LYS A 55 -0.67 -16.78 24.63
C LYS A 55 -1.41 -16.41 23.36
N ILE A 56 -0.78 -15.59 22.50
CA ILE A 56 -1.36 -15.17 21.25
C ILE A 56 -1.39 -16.32 20.23
N LYS A 57 -2.58 -16.57 19.73
CA LYS A 57 -2.94 -17.60 18.75
C LYS A 57 -3.50 -17.04 17.43
N GLY A 58 -3.71 -15.74 17.36
CA GLY A 58 -4.16 -15.06 16.15
C GLY A 58 -4.11 -13.56 16.30
N GLN A 59 -4.08 -12.86 15.19
CA GLN A 59 -4.08 -11.39 15.11
C GLN A 59 -4.81 -10.89 13.88
N GLN A 60 -5.27 -9.64 13.96
CA GLN A 60 -5.65 -8.79 12.85
C GLN A 60 -5.10 -7.40 13.12
N LEU A 61 -4.33 -6.87 12.20
CA LEU A 61 -3.79 -5.51 12.29
C LEU A 61 -4.67 -4.52 11.55
N PHE A 62 -4.70 -3.30 12.07
CA PHE A 62 -5.40 -2.15 11.49
C PHE A 62 -4.48 -0.95 11.47
N SER A 63 -4.76 -0.06 10.53
CA SER A 63 -4.20 1.28 10.48
C SER A 63 -5.33 2.27 10.26
N SER A 64 -5.52 3.20 11.16
CA SER A 64 -6.44 4.32 10.97
C SER A 64 -5.94 5.18 9.82
N MET A 65 -6.76 5.38 8.81
CA MET A 65 -6.44 6.11 7.58
C MET A 65 -7.67 6.86 7.12
N SER A 66 -7.57 8.19 7.00
CA SER A 66 -8.64 8.96 6.36
C SER A 66 -8.64 8.73 4.85
N TYR A 67 -9.81 8.80 4.25
CA TYR A 67 -9.96 8.78 2.80
C TYR A 67 -10.94 9.85 2.34
N TYR A 68 -10.80 10.28 1.11
CA TYR A 68 -11.75 11.17 0.46
C TYR A 68 -12.79 10.36 -0.29
N ARG A 69 -14.05 10.77 -0.12
CA ARG A 69 -15.20 10.27 -0.84
C ARG A 69 -16.02 11.45 -1.33
N ASP A 70 -16.18 11.57 -2.64
CA ASP A 70 -16.84 12.74 -3.27
C ASP A 70 -16.23 14.08 -2.79
N GLY A 71 -14.93 14.12 -2.58
CA GLY A 71 -14.20 15.28 -2.06
C GLY A 71 -14.33 15.53 -0.56
N VAL A 72 -15.14 14.76 0.16
CA VAL A 72 -15.31 14.86 1.62
C VAL A 72 -14.38 13.87 2.30
N GLU A 73 -13.65 14.32 3.31
CA GLU A 73 -12.81 13.45 4.12
C GLU A 73 -13.67 12.63 5.10
N VAL A 74 -13.39 11.34 5.14
CA VAL A 74 -14.07 10.37 5.99
C VAL A 74 -13.02 9.55 6.73
N ASP A 75 -13.24 9.32 8.01
CA ASP A 75 -12.40 8.42 8.79
C ASP A 75 -12.58 6.98 8.30
N GLY A 76 -11.47 6.30 8.13
CA GLY A 76 -11.44 4.93 7.66
C GLY A 76 -10.33 4.11 8.31
N THR A 77 -10.29 2.86 7.96
CA THR A 77 -9.33 1.91 8.49
C THR A 77 -8.86 0.97 7.38
N TRP A 78 -7.58 0.69 7.36
CA TRP A 78 -7.00 -0.35 6.51
C TRP A 78 -6.71 -1.59 7.35
N ALA A 79 -7.27 -2.75 6.95
CA ALA A 79 -7.05 -4.02 7.62
C ALA A 79 -6.03 -4.88 6.86
N PHE A 80 -5.09 -5.46 7.57
CA PHE A 80 -4.03 -6.30 7.01
C PHE A 80 -3.58 -7.37 8.01
N ASP A 81 -2.77 -8.32 7.55
CA ASP A 81 -2.18 -9.41 8.34
C ASP A 81 -3.18 -10.13 9.27
N LEU A 82 -4.33 -10.57 8.70
CA LEU A 82 -5.20 -11.53 9.36
C LEU A 82 -4.48 -12.87 9.41
N ILE A 83 -4.07 -13.28 10.59
CA ILE A 83 -3.35 -14.52 10.82
C ILE A 83 -3.98 -15.26 11.98
N VAL A 84 -4.17 -16.58 11.80
CA VAL A 84 -4.61 -17.48 12.87
C VAL A 84 -3.70 -18.70 12.86
N ASP A 85 -3.34 -19.16 14.06
CA ASP A 85 -2.53 -20.37 14.29
C ASP A 85 -3.16 -21.58 13.55
N GLU A 86 -2.33 -22.47 13.03
CA GLU A 86 -2.80 -23.58 12.19
C GLU A 86 -3.85 -24.44 12.87
N GLU A 87 -3.67 -24.71 14.14
CA GLU A 87 -4.61 -25.50 14.96
C GLU A 87 -6.00 -24.88 15.06
N LEU A 88 -6.12 -23.55 14.83
CA LEU A 88 -7.37 -22.80 14.92
C LEU A 88 -8.02 -22.50 13.56
N ARG A 89 -7.35 -22.81 12.46
CA ARG A 89 -7.85 -22.47 11.09
C ARG A 89 -9.16 -23.17 10.73
N ALA A 90 -9.37 -24.37 11.24
CA ALA A 90 -10.60 -25.12 11.01
C ALA A 90 -11.79 -24.59 11.84
N GLY A 91 -11.54 -23.72 12.82
CA GLY A 91 -12.55 -23.16 13.72
C GLY A 91 -13.13 -21.83 13.25
N SER A 92 -13.93 -21.22 14.13
CA SER A 92 -14.58 -19.93 13.88
C SER A 92 -13.73 -18.70 14.28
N GLN A 93 -12.51 -18.90 14.76
CA GLN A 93 -11.67 -17.83 15.34
C GLN A 93 -11.33 -16.74 14.34
N GLY A 94 -10.99 -17.10 13.10
CA GLY A 94 -10.74 -16.13 12.03
C GLY A 94 -11.97 -15.29 11.71
N PHE A 95 -13.15 -15.93 11.65
CA PHE A 95 -14.42 -15.23 11.48
C PHE A 95 -14.71 -14.29 12.68
N SER A 96 -14.58 -14.80 13.89
CA SER A 96 -14.86 -14.03 15.12
C SER A 96 -13.93 -12.83 15.26
N LEU A 97 -12.65 -13.01 14.89
CA LEU A 97 -11.65 -11.96 14.83
C LEU A 97 -12.09 -10.85 13.85
N MET A 98 -12.38 -11.19 12.61
CA MET A 98 -12.84 -10.24 11.60
C MET A 98 -14.18 -9.60 11.96
N TRP A 99 -15.11 -10.36 12.56
CA TRP A 99 -16.39 -9.82 13.01
C TRP A 99 -16.23 -8.76 14.11
N LYS A 100 -15.33 -9.01 15.08
CA LYS A 100 -15.00 -8.00 16.10
C LYS A 100 -14.42 -6.76 15.45
N CYS A 101 -13.50 -6.95 14.54
CA CYS A 101 -12.88 -5.87 13.78
C CYS A 101 -13.91 -5.00 13.06
N LYS A 102 -14.85 -5.62 12.35
CA LYS A 102 -15.93 -4.92 11.67
C LYS A 102 -16.78 -4.07 12.62
N LYS A 103 -17.06 -4.58 13.83
CA LYS A 103 -17.87 -3.83 14.82
C LYS A 103 -17.13 -2.59 15.34
N GLU A 104 -15.80 -2.68 15.46
CA GLU A 104 -14.97 -1.59 15.97
C GLU A 104 -14.55 -0.61 14.88
N HIS A 105 -14.45 -1.07 13.61
CA HIS A 105 -14.00 -0.31 12.46
C HIS A 105 -14.96 -0.47 11.27
N PRO A 106 -16.11 0.23 11.27
CA PRO A 106 -17.16 0.03 10.27
C PRO A 106 -16.75 0.44 8.84
N HIS A 107 -15.77 1.34 8.69
CA HIS A 107 -15.26 1.82 7.40
C HIS A 107 -13.92 1.20 7.05
N THR A 108 -13.82 -0.12 7.20
CA THR A 108 -12.58 -0.86 6.93
C THR A 108 -12.48 -1.28 5.48
N MET A 109 -11.29 -1.10 4.91
CA MET A 109 -10.89 -1.65 3.62
C MET A 109 -9.68 -2.56 3.78
N SER A 110 -9.49 -3.49 2.82
CA SER A 110 -8.35 -4.39 2.76
C SER A 110 -8.06 -4.80 1.31
N SER A 111 -6.87 -5.30 1.03
CA SER A 111 -6.56 -5.90 -0.28
C SER A 111 -5.73 -7.17 -0.15
N GLY A 112 -5.70 -7.97 -1.22
CA GLY A 112 -4.83 -9.13 -1.32
C GLY A 112 -5.28 -10.34 -0.50
N SER A 113 -6.54 -10.39 -0.08
CA SER A 113 -7.13 -11.53 0.62
C SER A 113 -7.00 -12.82 -0.20
N ASN A 114 -6.65 -13.93 0.47
CA ASN A 114 -6.79 -15.26 -0.11
C ASN A 114 -8.27 -15.68 -0.17
N ASP A 115 -8.58 -16.80 -0.83
CA ASP A 115 -9.97 -17.22 -1.07
C ASP A 115 -10.74 -17.43 0.25
N ILE A 116 -10.09 -17.92 1.31
CA ILE A 116 -10.71 -18.12 2.63
C ILE A 116 -11.01 -16.77 3.28
N SER A 117 -10.03 -15.88 3.34
CA SER A 117 -10.20 -14.53 3.90
C SER A 117 -11.25 -13.72 3.11
N MET A 118 -11.27 -13.87 1.78
CA MET A 118 -12.27 -13.25 0.93
C MET A 118 -13.67 -13.75 1.25
N ALA A 119 -13.86 -15.07 1.39
CA ALA A 119 -15.15 -15.65 1.75
C ALA A 119 -15.64 -15.16 3.13
N ILE A 120 -14.74 -15.03 4.10
CA ILE A 120 -15.08 -14.47 5.42
C ILE A 120 -15.47 -12.99 5.29
N ASN A 121 -14.69 -12.19 4.56
CA ASN A 121 -14.96 -10.78 4.32
C ASN A 121 -16.37 -10.58 3.72
N MET A 122 -16.72 -11.36 2.69
CA MET A 122 -18.04 -11.29 2.06
C MET A 122 -19.16 -11.66 3.03
N LYS A 123 -18.96 -12.70 3.87
CA LYS A 123 -19.96 -13.11 4.89
C LYS A 123 -20.20 -12.06 5.97
N ILE A 124 -19.20 -11.30 6.33
CA ILE A 124 -19.36 -10.19 7.30
C ILE A 124 -19.90 -8.93 6.65
N GLY A 125 -20.15 -8.92 5.34
CA GLY A 125 -20.80 -7.84 4.60
C GLY A 125 -19.86 -6.86 3.91
N ASN A 126 -18.56 -7.14 3.83
CA ASN A 126 -17.67 -6.43 2.92
C ASN A 126 -18.03 -6.76 1.47
N LYS A 127 -17.78 -5.82 0.57
CA LYS A 127 -18.00 -6.01 -0.87
C LYS A 127 -16.67 -5.92 -1.61
N HIS A 128 -16.62 -6.58 -2.75
CA HIS A 128 -15.53 -6.41 -3.70
C HIS A 128 -15.73 -5.08 -4.42
N ILE A 129 -14.82 -4.12 -4.20
CA ILE A 129 -14.94 -2.74 -4.67
C ILE A 129 -13.92 -2.37 -5.75
N GLY A 130 -13.03 -3.27 -6.09
CA GLY A 130 -12.03 -3.09 -7.14
C GLY A 130 -10.91 -4.11 -7.03
N ASP A 131 -9.92 -3.97 -7.91
CA ASP A 131 -8.73 -4.82 -7.94
C ASP A 131 -7.47 -3.97 -8.04
N LEU A 132 -6.49 -4.27 -7.21
CA LEU A 132 -5.15 -3.72 -7.34
C LEU A 132 -4.32 -4.64 -8.24
N LYS A 133 -4.02 -4.18 -9.43
CA LYS A 133 -3.19 -4.87 -10.43
C LYS A 133 -1.73 -4.51 -10.25
N LYS A 134 -0.87 -5.45 -10.57
CA LYS A 134 0.56 -5.23 -10.67
C LYS A 134 1.01 -5.21 -12.12
N PHE A 135 1.62 -4.12 -12.54
CA PHE A 135 2.22 -3.96 -13.85
C PHE A 135 3.73 -4.06 -13.77
N VAL A 136 4.33 -4.80 -14.69
CA VAL A 136 5.78 -4.88 -14.86
C VAL A 136 6.16 -4.38 -16.24
N GLY A 137 7.12 -3.46 -16.28
CA GLY A 137 7.66 -2.90 -17.51
C GLY A 137 9.17 -3.08 -17.60
N ILE A 138 9.70 -2.95 -18.80
CA ILE A 138 11.13 -2.94 -19.06
C ILE A 138 11.52 -1.51 -19.45
N ALA A 139 12.40 -0.88 -18.66
CA ALA A 139 12.90 0.44 -18.96
C ALA A 139 13.86 0.43 -20.17
N ASN A 140 14.81 -0.51 -20.14
CA ASN A 140 15.77 -0.74 -21.19
C ASN A 140 16.24 -2.21 -21.12
N PRO A 141 16.15 -3.00 -22.20
CA PRO A 141 16.59 -4.39 -22.21
C PRO A 141 18.07 -4.59 -21.83
N LEU A 142 18.94 -3.66 -22.19
CA LEU A 142 20.36 -3.71 -21.82
C LEU A 142 20.59 -3.66 -20.30
N TRP A 143 19.69 -2.98 -19.57
CA TRP A 143 19.78 -2.88 -18.11
C TRP A 143 19.19 -4.08 -17.37
N LEU A 144 18.53 -5.02 -18.06
CA LEU A 144 18.09 -6.28 -17.44
C LEU A 144 19.28 -7.08 -16.90
N LEU A 145 20.34 -7.17 -17.66
CA LEU A 145 21.56 -7.89 -17.24
C LEU A 145 22.20 -7.22 -16.02
N THR A 146 22.22 -5.88 -15.98
CA THR A 146 22.78 -5.15 -14.84
C THR A 146 21.85 -5.16 -13.62
N SER A 147 20.55 -5.39 -13.79
CA SER A 147 19.60 -5.55 -12.69
C SER A 147 19.73 -6.89 -11.98
N VAL A 148 20.25 -7.90 -12.68
CA VAL A 148 20.60 -9.19 -12.07
C VAL A 148 21.89 -9.02 -11.29
N PHE A 149 21.96 -9.54 -10.08
CA PHE A 149 23.13 -9.46 -9.17
C PHE A 149 23.45 -8.05 -8.64
N ARG A 150 22.65 -7.03 -8.96
CA ARG A 150 22.79 -5.70 -8.38
C ARG A 150 22.03 -5.63 -7.06
N GLY A 151 22.66 -5.09 -6.01
CA GLY A 151 22.00 -4.78 -4.76
C GLY A 151 20.99 -3.62 -4.88
N SER A 152 20.25 -3.35 -3.82
CA SER A 152 19.38 -2.17 -3.72
C SER A 152 20.20 -0.89 -3.96
N VAL A 153 19.60 0.06 -4.67
CA VAL A 153 20.19 1.39 -4.90
C VAL A 153 19.61 2.35 -3.88
N PRO A 154 20.42 2.89 -2.98
CA PRO A 154 19.92 3.81 -1.95
C PRO A 154 19.46 5.14 -2.56
N SER A 155 18.47 5.77 -1.91
CA SER A 155 17.81 6.98 -2.41
C SER A 155 18.74 8.19 -2.51
N ASN A 156 19.82 8.22 -1.72
CA ASN A 156 20.84 9.27 -1.82
C ASN A 156 21.59 9.27 -3.15
N LYS A 157 21.58 8.15 -3.89
CA LYS A 157 22.14 8.05 -5.25
C LYS A 157 21.14 8.45 -6.34
N PHE A 158 19.91 8.77 -5.98
CA PHE A 158 18.90 9.19 -6.92
C PHE A 158 19.15 10.66 -7.29
N PRO A 159 18.96 11.05 -8.58
CA PRO A 159 19.20 12.43 -9.00
C PRO A 159 18.27 13.42 -8.29
N GLN A 160 18.81 14.60 -7.93
CA GLN A 160 18.04 15.65 -7.29
C GLN A 160 16.95 16.22 -8.20
N VAL A 161 17.22 16.26 -9.51
CA VAL A 161 16.30 16.80 -10.51
C VAL A 161 16.11 15.81 -11.65
N LEU A 162 14.85 15.56 -11.97
CA LEU A 162 14.44 14.78 -13.14
C LEU A 162 13.78 15.71 -14.13
N LYS A 163 14.45 15.93 -15.27
CA LYS A 163 13.88 16.66 -16.41
C LYS A 163 13.38 15.66 -17.44
N THR A 164 12.12 15.79 -17.81
CA THR A 164 11.46 14.99 -18.86
C THR A 164 10.75 15.89 -19.84
N LYS A 165 10.25 15.33 -20.93
CA LYS A 165 9.44 16.11 -21.89
C LYS A 165 8.16 16.58 -21.20
N GLY A 166 8.07 17.89 -20.93
CA GLY A 166 6.88 18.54 -20.37
C GLY A 166 6.76 18.53 -18.84
N ALA A 167 7.79 18.09 -18.09
CA ALA A 167 7.79 18.20 -16.64
C ALA A 167 9.20 18.19 -16.05
N ILE A 168 9.35 18.90 -14.94
CA ILE A 168 10.52 18.86 -14.07
C ILE A 168 10.05 18.39 -12.70
N TYR A 169 10.79 17.44 -12.12
CA TYR A 169 10.53 16.93 -10.78
C TYR A 169 11.75 17.14 -9.91
N GLN A 170 11.53 17.58 -8.69
CA GLN A 170 12.57 17.77 -7.69
C GLN A 170 12.43 16.72 -6.61
N LYS A 171 13.54 16.09 -6.22
CA LYS A 171 13.58 15.17 -5.10
C LYS A 171 13.41 15.95 -3.80
N ILE A 172 12.51 15.50 -2.96
CA ILE A 172 12.25 16.09 -1.64
C ILE A 172 13.14 15.40 -0.60
N GLU A 173 13.98 16.19 0.07
CA GLU A 173 14.86 15.68 1.13
C GLU A 173 14.47 16.23 2.50
N HIS A 174 13.74 17.34 2.54
CA HIS A 174 13.34 18.02 3.78
C HIS A 174 11.83 17.99 3.93
N LEU A 175 11.36 17.71 5.15
CA LEU A 175 9.93 17.58 5.48
C LEU A 175 9.13 18.85 5.17
N GLU A 176 9.74 20.02 5.30
CA GLU A 176 9.15 21.33 4.98
C GLU A 176 8.75 21.48 3.50
N ASN A 177 9.39 20.72 2.61
CA ASN A 177 9.16 20.74 1.16
C ASN A 177 8.16 19.66 0.69
N ILE A 178 7.61 18.86 1.61
CA ILE A 178 6.61 17.85 1.29
C ILE A 178 5.36 18.54 0.71
N PRO A 179 4.76 17.95 -0.35
CA PRO A 179 3.50 18.44 -0.91
C PRO A 179 2.42 18.56 0.16
N GLN A 180 1.81 19.74 0.28
CA GLN A 180 0.71 20.00 1.23
C GLN A 180 -0.62 19.64 0.58
N ILE A 181 -0.93 18.35 0.51
CA ILE A 181 -2.17 17.86 -0.09
C ILE A 181 -3.31 18.01 0.92
N LYS A 182 -4.16 19.00 0.70
CA LYS A 182 -5.27 19.35 1.59
C LYS A 182 -6.62 18.81 1.12
N GLU A 183 -6.72 18.46 -0.16
CA GLU A 183 -7.95 18.09 -0.83
C GLU A 183 -7.74 16.86 -1.70
N SER A 184 -8.83 16.18 -2.03
CA SER A 184 -8.82 15.14 -3.05
C SER A 184 -8.48 15.72 -4.41
N TYR A 185 -7.59 15.05 -5.15
CA TYR A 185 -7.32 15.37 -6.55
C TYR A 185 -8.38 14.82 -7.50
N ASN A 186 -9.11 13.79 -7.07
CA ASN A 186 -9.99 13.01 -7.94
C ASN A 186 -11.36 12.84 -7.27
N LEU A 187 -12.20 13.89 -7.36
CA LEU A 187 -13.50 13.97 -6.68
C LEU A 187 -14.42 12.77 -6.94
N GLN A 188 -14.25 12.08 -8.07
CA GLN A 188 -15.08 10.93 -8.43
C GLN A 188 -14.53 9.59 -7.90
N LEU A 189 -13.36 9.63 -7.27
CA LEU A 189 -12.69 8.43 -6.75
C LEU A 189 -12.70 8.47 -5.22
N LEU A 190 -12.82 7.29 -4.65
CA LEU A 190 -12.42 7.08 -3.28
C LEU A 190 -10.88 6.97 -3.27
N GLU A 191 -10.20 7.88 -2.58
CA GLU A 191 -8.74 7.85 -2.45
C GLU A 191 -8.29 8.10 -1.02
N TYR A 192 -7.26 7.39 -0.57
CA TYR A 192 -6.70 7.63 0.75
C TYR A 192 -6.02 8.99 0.83
N SER A 193 -6.24 9.68 1.95
CA SER A 193 -5.64 10.97 2.25
C SER A 193 -4.11 10.89 2.23
N ARG A 194 -3.49 11.93 1.67
CA ARG A 194 -2.03 12.10 1.61
C ARG A 194 -1.59 13.34 2.35
N LYS A 195 -2.15 13.53 3.55
CA LYS A 195 -1.73 14.59 4.45
C LYS A 195 -0.27 14.40 4.88
N LEU A 196 0.30 15.46 5.40
CA LEU A 196 1.71 15.51 5.81
C LEU A 196 2.11 14.37 6.74
N ASP A 197 1.27 14.06 7.73
CA ASP A 197 1.51 12.98 8.70
C ASP A 197 1.57 11.60 8.03
N PHE A 198 0.67 11.32 7.08
CA PHE A 198 0.74 10.08 6.32
C PHE A 198 2.06 9.99 5.53
N ILE A 199 2.40 11.04 4.78
CA ILE A 199 3.61 11.06 3.95
C ILE A 199 4.85 10.94 4.83
N THR A 200 4.90 11.66 5.94
CA THR A 200 6.02 11.62 6.89
C THR A 200 6.18 10.22 7.49
N TRP A 201 5.11 9.67 8.03
CA TRP A 201 5.12 8.32 8.59
C TRP A 201 5.49 7.28 7.52
N ARG A 202 4.83 7.33 6.36
CA ARG A 202 4.94 6.27 5.36
C ARG A 202 6.27 6.24 4.63
N PHE A 203 6.87 7.40 4.36
CA PHE A 203 8.03 7.51 3.49
C PHE A 203 9.28 8.06 4.16
N PHE A 204 9.17 8.66 5.35
CA PHE A 204 10.31 9.27 6.06
C PHE A 204 10.56 8.65 7.44
N SER A 205 9.87 7.57 7.80
CA SER A 205 10.08 6.85 9.07
C SER A 205 11.37 6.03 9.14
N GLY A 206 12.01 5.79 8.00
CA GLY A 206 13.26 5.03 7.92
C GLY A 206 13.09 3.51 7.77
N LEU A 207 11.86 2.96 7.72
CA LEU A 207 11.65 1.52 7.49
C LEU A 207 12.24 1.06 6.16
N HIS A 208 12.03 1.86 5.12
CA HIS A 208 12.60 1.64 3.80
C HIS A 208 13.15 2.94 3.23
N ASP A 209 14.04 2.83 2.27
CA ASP A 209 14.72 3.96 1.64
C ASP A 209 13.92 4.43 0.41
N TYR A 210 13.04 5.41 0.63
CA TYR A 210 12.19 5.99 -0.40
C TYR A 210 12.78 7.29 -0.97
N ALA A 211 12.43 7.60 -2.22
CA ALA A 211 12.64 8.90 -2.82
C ALA A 211 11.31 9.47 -3.29
N LEU A 212 10.92 10.62 -2.74
CA LEU A 212 9.76 11.40 -3.15
C LEU A 212 10.17 12.48 -4.15
N TYR A 213 9.50 12.54 -5.28
CA TYR A 213 9.68 13.53 -6.33
C TYR A 213 8.43 14.37 -6.49
N LYS A 214 8.54 15.68 -6.30
CA LYS A 214 7.46 16.65 -6.51
C LYS A 214 7.66 17.35 -7.84
N ARG A 215 6.58 17.56 -8.62
CA ARG A 215 6.61 18.34 -9.85
C ARG A 215 6.72 19.82 -9.55
N ASP A 216 7.58 20.53 -10.31
CA ASP A 216 7.68 21.98 -10.21
C ASP A 216 6.32 22.65 -10.51
N LEU A 217 6.01 23.69 -9.75
CA LEU A 217 4.79 24.49 -9.89
C LEU A 217 3.48 23.70 -9.73
N SER A 218 3.54 22.53 -9.07
CA SER A 218 2.38 21.67 -8.83
C SER A 218 2.61 20.88 -7.55
N ASP A 219 1.53 20.37 -6.93
CA ASP A 219 1.62 19.43 -5.83
C ASP A 219 1.58 17.96 -6.28
N ASP A 220 1.58 17.72 -7.61
CA ASP A 220 1.72 16.37 -8.13
C ASP A 220 3.06 15.77 -7.72
N TYR A 221 3.04 14.54 -7.28
CA TYR A 221 4.25 13.85 -6.85
C TYR A 221 4.20 12.36 -7.18
N PHE A 222 5.34 11.73 -7.07
CA PHE A 222 5.45 10.28 -7.03
C PHE A 222 6.55 9.84 -6.06
N VAL A 223 6.39 8.63 -5.52
CA VAL A 223 7.35 8.01 -4.60
C VAL A 223 7.86 6.71 -5.19
N VAL A 224 9.16 6.51 -5.07
CA VAL A 224 9.82 5.32 -5.59
C VAL A 224 10.81 4.75 -4.57
N ARG A 225 11.08 3.46 -4.69
CA ARG A 225 12.24 2.79 -4.08
C ARG A 225 12.75 1.68 -4.97
N THR A 226 13.95 1.18 -4.69
CA THR A 226 14.42 -0.08 -5.27
C THR A 226 14.10 -1.26 -4.35
N ILE A 227 13.78 -2.38 -4.96
CA ILE A 227 13.66 -3.67 -4.28
C ILE A 227 14.53 -4.71 -4.97
N VAL A 228 14.99 -5.70 -4.21
CA VAL A 228 15.69 -6.87 -4.75
C VAL A 228 14.82 -8.09 -4.50
N ARG A 229 14.39 -8.75 -5.56
CA ARG A 229 13.61 -9.98 -5.47
C ARG A 229 14.11 -11.00 -6.48
N ASN A 230 14.38 -12.23 -6.02
CA ASN A 230 14.94 -13.29 -6.87
C ASN A 230 16.19 -12.82 -7.62
N HIS A 231 17.09 -12.13 -6.94
CA HIS A 231 18.33 -11.55 -7.48
C HIS A 231 18.13 -10.47 -8.55
N VAL A 232 16.92 -9.95 -8.73
CA VAL A 232 16.63 -8.87 -9.68
C VAL A 232 16.29 -7.60 -8.94
N THR A 233 17.09 -6.55 -9.20
CA THR A 233 16.79 -5.20 -8.68
C THR A 233 15.79 -4.51 -9.58
N SER A 234 14.69 -4.07 -8.98
CA SER A 234 13.59 -3.39 -9.67
C SER A 234 13.37 -2.01 -9.07
N LEU A 235 12.98 -1.04 -9.91
CA LEU A 235 12.46 0.24 -9.43
C LEU A 235 10.94 0.13 -9.31
N VAL A 236 10.42 0.48 -8.15
CA VAL A 236 8.98 0.41 -7.83
C VAL A 236 8.41 1.80 -7.73
N LEU A 237 7.32 2.06 -8.44
CA LEU A 237 6.46 3.22 -8.24
C LEU A 237 5.51 2.90 -7.09
N VAL A 238 5.85 3.38 -5.91
CA VAL A 238 5.17 3.03 -4.66
C VAL A 238 3.91 3.84 -4.47
N ASP A 239 4.00 5.14 -4.72
CA ASP A 239 2.88 6.07 -4.62
C ASP A 239 2.93 7.13 -5.71
N TYR A 240 1.77 7.66 -6.04
CA TYR A 240 1.65 8.82 -6.93
C TYR A 240 0.34 9.54 -6.66
N ARG A 241 0.36 10.88 -6.80
CA ARG A 241 -0.85 11.70 -6.75
C ARG A 241 -0.77 12.78 -7.83
N CYS A 242 -1.79 12.79 -8.66
CA CYS A 242 -2.04 13.79 -9.69
C CYS A 242 -3.52 13.79 -10.05
N ARG A 243 -3.97 14.82 -10.74
CA ARG A 243 -5.33 14.86 -11.30
C ARG A 243 -5.45 13.90 -12.47
N LEU A 244 -6.17 12.80 -12.28
CA LEU A 244 -6.41 11.77 -13.31
C LEU A 244 -7.45 12.19 -14.35
N SER A 245 -8.23 13.27 -14.11
CA SER A 245 -9.10 13.86 -15.13
C SER A 245 -8.33 14.37 -16.35
N ASP A 246 -7.03 14.66 -16.20
CA ASP A 246 -6.10 14.90 -17.29
C ASP A 246 -5.06 13.77 -17.33
N GLU A 247 -5.25 12.84 -18.27
CA GLU A 247 -4.38 11.67 -18.45
C GLU A 247 -2.90 12.05 -18.66
N SER A 248 -2.64 13.24 -19.21
CA SER A 248 -1.27 13.74 -19.43
C SER A 248 -0.46 13.87 -18.13
N ASN A 249 -1.12 14.02 -16.99
CA ASN A 249 -0.42 14.09 -15.71
C ASN A 249 0.17 12.72 -15.33
N MET A 250 -0.57 11.64 -15.55
CA MET A 250 -0.04 10.28 -15.33
C MET A 250 1.03 9.91 -16.34
N ASP A 251 0.88 10.33 -17.60
CA ASP A 251 1.94 10.22 -18.62
C ASP A 251 3.26 10.85 -18.17
N LYS A 252 3.20 12.06 -17.62
CA LYS A 252 4.39 12.78 -17.12
C LYS A 252 5.06 11.98 -15.99
N ILE A 253 4.27 11.40 -15.07
CA ILE A 253 4.79 10.57 -13.98
C ILE A 253 5.46 9.32 -14.54
N ILE A 254 4.82 8.58 -15.45
CA ILE A 254 5.40 7.36 -16.03
C ILE A 254 6.66 7.69 -16.84
N CYS A 255 6.69 8.80 -17.57
CA CYS A 255 7.89 9.27 -18.27
C CYS A 255 9.05 9.56 -17.30
N ALA A 256 8.75 10.25 -16.19
CA ALA A 256 9.75 10.55 -15.15
C ALA A 256 10.27 9.28 -14.49
N PHE A 257 9.39 8.35 -14.17
CA PHE A 257 9.70 7.05 -13.59
C PHE A 257 10.63 6.22 -14.49
N LYS A 258 10.32 6.13 -15.81
CA LYS A 258 11.20 5.46 -16.79
C LYS A 258 12.55 6.17 -16.96
N SER A 259 12.55 7.51 -16.98
CA SER A 259 13.78 8.30 -17.06
C SER A 259 14.67 8.05 -15.84
N LEU A 260 14.09 7.98 -14.64
CA LEU A 260 14.81 7.68 -13.41
C LEU A 260 15.45 6.28 -13.48
N ALA A 261 14.70 5.27 -13.89
CA ALA A 261 15.23 3.92 -14.06
C ALA A 261 16.41 3.88 -15.03
N SER A 262 16.33 4.61 -16.14
CA SER A 262 17.44 4.71 -17.12
C SER A 262 18.67 5.36 -16.51
N LYS A 263 18.53 6.44 -15.74
CA LYS A 263 19.63 7.10 -15.03
C LYS A 263 20.27 6.18 -13.98
N LEU A 264 19.46 5.38 -13.31
CA LEU A 264 19.92 4.40 -12.33
C LEU A 264 20.40 3.10 -12.98
N LYS A 265 20.31 2.95 -14.30
CA LYS A 265 20.65 1.73 -15.05
C LYS A 265 19.88 0.50 -14.53
N LEU A 266 18.59 0.66 -14.26
CA LEU A 266 17.68 -0.40 -13.83
C LEU A 266 16.80 -0.83 -14.99
N GLY A 267 16.71 -2.15 -15.22
CA GLY A 267 15.95 -2.71 -16.34
C GLY A 267 14.48 -2.96 -16.02
N VAL A 268 14.14 -3.25 -14.75
CA VAL A 268 12.81 -3.68 -14.34
C VAL A 268 12.08 -2.59 -13.59
N LEU A 269 10.82 -2.36 -13.97
CA LEU A 269 9.90 -1.37 -13.41
C LEU A 269 8.65 -2.06 -12.88
N ILE A 270 8.16 -1.63 -11.72
CA ILE A 270 6.92 -2.14 -11.11
C ILE A 270 5.99 -0.97 -10.78
N VAL A 271 4.71 -1.11 -11.14
CA VAL A 271 3.64 -0.15 -10.83
C VAL A 271 2.45 -0.90 -10.27
N GLY A 272 1.82 -0.38 -9.22
CA GLY A 272 0.51 -0.82 -8.75
C GLY A 272 -0.58 0.12 -9.27
N SER A 273 -1.71 -0.44 -9.71
CA SER A 273 -2.85 0.33 -10.21
C SER A 273 -4.18 -0.34 -9.87
N SER A 274 -5.15 0.48 -9.45
CA SER A 274 -6.54 0.07 -9.26
C SER A 274 -7.52 0.83 -10.17
N VAL A 275 -7.00 1.70 -11.05
CA VAL A 275 -7.79 2.61 -11.89
C VAL A 275 -7.52 2.32 -13.37
N ALA A 276 -8.56 2.13 -14.18
CA ALA A 276 -8.43 1.79 -15.59
C ALA A 276 -7.65 2.83 -16.42
N LEU A 277 -7.73 4.11 -16.07
CA LEU A 277 -6.93 5.15 -16.73
C LEU A 277 -5.43 4.87 -16.53
N VAL A 278 -5.00 4.57 -15.31
CA VAL A 278 -3.60 4.26 -15.02
C VAL A 278 -3.18 2.96 -15.70
N ASP A 279 -4.08 1.95 -15.75
CA ASP A 279 -3.86 0.71 -16.51
C ASP A 279 -3.57 1.02 -17.97
N SER A 280 -4.40 1.89 -18.60
CA SER A 280 -4.26 2.30 -20.01
C SER A 280 -2.92 3.00 -20.26
N VAL A 281 -2.53 3.92 -19.38
CA VAL A 281 -1.22 4.57 -19.44
C VAL A 281 -0.09 3.55 -19.33
N CYS A 282 -0.15 2.66 -18.36
CA CYS A 282 0.86 1.61 -18.20
C CYS A 282 0.99 0.75 -19.48
N MET A 283 -0.13 0.29 -20.05
CA MET A 283 -0.13 -0.50 -21.27
C MET A 283 0.46 0.27 -22.46
N ARG A 284 0.15 1.55 -22.62
CA ARG A 284 0.73 2.42 -23.66
C ARG A 284 2.25 2.54 -23.54
N TYR A 285 2.79 2.50 -22.34
CA TYR A 285 4.23 2.46 -22.07
C TYR A 285 4.83 1.05 -22.05
N HIS A 286 4.09 0.04 -22.57
CA HIS A 286 4.50 -1.35 -22.70
C HIS A 286 4.71 -2.09 -21.35
N PHE A 287 4.03 -1.65 -20.30
CA PHE A 287 3.92 -2.47 -19.09
C PHE A 287 2.89 -3.56 -19.33
N LYS A 288 3.12 -4.71 -18.72
CA LYS A 288 2.21 -5.87 -18.74
C LYS A 288 1.69 -6.14 -17.34
N ALA A 289 0.40 -6.39 -17.22
CA ALA A 289 -0.18 -6.89 -15.98
C ALA A 289 0.38 -8.29 -15.69
N VAL A 290 0.80 -8.54 -14.47
CA VAL A 290 1.43 -9.79 -14.05
C VAL A 290 0.90 -10.29 -12.71
N GLY A 291 0.77 -11.61 -12.61
CA GLY A 291 0.26 -12.26 -11.41
C GLY A 291 -1.26 -12.17 -11.29
N ARG A 292 -1.78 -12.57 -10.13
CA ARG A 292 -3.20 -12.46 -9.79
C ARG A 292 -3.50 -11.04 -9.34
N ASP A 293 -4.60 -10.49 -9.81
CA ASP A 293 -5.15 -9.24 -9.30
C ASP A 293 -5.47 -9.40 -7.80
N ARG A 294 -5.20 -8.35 -7.03
CA ARG A 294 -5.47 -8.36 -5.59
C ARG A 294 -6.82 -7.71 -5.35
N PRO A 295 -7.85 -8.48 -4.94
CA PRO A 295 -9.16 -7.92 -4.69
C PRO A 295 -9.10 -6.88 -3.58
N ILE A 296 -9.78 -5.77 -3.79
CA ILE A 296 -10.00 -4.72 -2.80
C ILE A 296 -11.39 -4.97 -2.20
N LEU A 297 -11.41 -5.16 -0.90
CA LEU A 297 -12.62 -5.43 -0.15
C LEU A 297 -12.91 -4.28 0.79
N GLY A 298 -14.16 -3.86 0.87
CA GLY A 298 -14.52 -2.77 1.74
C GLY A 298 -16.00 -2.74 2.07
N MET A 299 -16.33 -1.97 3.10
CA MET A 299 -17.71 -1.63 3.42
C MET A 299 -18.07 -0.34 2.71
N ILE A 300 -19.01 -0.44 1.79
CA ILE A 300 -19.58 0.67 1.04
C ILE A 300 -21.06 0.80 1.32
N SER A 301 -21.57 2.02 1.28
CA SER A 301 -23.02 2.26 1.40
C SER A 301 -23.79 1.66 0.22
N CYS A 302 -25.10 1.52 0.36
CA CYS A 302 -25.95 1.03 -0.74
C CYS A 302 -25.85 1.92 -1.98
N GLU A 303 -25.74 3.23 -1.81
CA GLU A 303 -25.59 4.21 -2.90
C GLU A 303 -24.30 4.00 -3.68
N ASP A 304 -23.20 3.66 -2.98
CA ASP A 304 -21.93 3.36 -3.64
C ASP A 304 -21.91 2.00 -4.32
N SER A 305 -22.81 1.08 -3.93
CA SER A 305 -22.89 -0.25 -4.54
C SER A 305 -23.18 -0.21 -6.03
N ASP A 306 -23.97 0.75 -6.49
CA ASP A 306 -24.30 0.92 -7.90
C ASP A 306 -23.13 1.55 -8.65
N ARG A 307 -22.46 2.55 -8.05
CA ARG A 307 -21.22 3.14 -8.59
C ARG A 307 -20.11 2.10 -8.78
N VAL A 308 -19.93 1.19 -7.83
CA VAL A 308 -18.96 0.08 -7.94
C VAL A 308 -19.31 -0.88 -9.07
N ARG A 309 -20.58 -1.15 -9.30
CA ARG A 309 -21.04 -2.02 -10.40
C ARG A 309 -20.83 -1.37 -11.77
N GLU A 310 -21.02 -0.06 -11.87
CA GLU A 310 -20.94 0.67 -13.13
C GLU A 310 -19.51 1.04 -13.53
N THR A 311 -18.62 1.23 -12.56
CA THR A 311 -17.27 1.72 -12.83
C THR A 311 -16.20 0.91 -12.09
N ARG A 312 -15.35 0.20 -12.84
CA ARG A 312 -14.08 -0.36 -12.32
C ARG A 312 -13.08 0.72 -11.86
N ASN A 313 -13.51 1.97 -11.75
CA ASN A 313 -12.73 3.18 -11.49
C ASN A 313 -13.21 3.89 -10.23
N PHE A 314 -13.67 3.15 -9.23
CA PHE A 314 -14.24 3.76 -8.03
C PHE A 314 -13.19 4.11 -6.98
N ILE A 315 -12.08 3.37 -6.91
CA ILE A 315 -11.09 3.53 -5.85
C ILE A 315 -9.68 3.68 -6.42
N LEU A 316 -8.98 4.73 -6.00
CA LEU A 316 -7.56 4.94 -6.29
C LEU A 316 -6.73 4.42 -5.13
N LEU A 317 -6.15 3.24 -5.32
CA LEU A 317 -5.10 2.68 -4.46
C LEU A 317 -3.78 2.59 -5.21
N THR A 318 -2.72 2.83 -4.47
CA THR A 318 -1.35 2.59 -4.89
C THR A 318 -0.71 1.51 -4.00
N LEU A 319 0.52 1.15 -4.27
CA LEU A 319 1.23 0.19 -3.42
C LEU A 319 1.47 0.71 -2.00
N ALA A 320 1.54 2.04 -1.83
CA ALA A 320 1.68 2.68 -0.52
C ALA A 320 0.50 2.44 0.42
N ASP A 321 -0.68 2.18 -0.12
CA ASP A 321 -1.89 1.90 0.65
C ASP A 321 -1.93 0.47 1.18
N THR A 322 -0.99 -0.38 0.75
CA THR A 322 -0.98 -1.80 1.09
C THR A 322 0.19 -2.17 2.00
N ASP A 323 -0.01 -3.18 2.82
CA ASP A 323 1.03 -3.83 3.61
C ASP A 323 2.01 -4.65 2.74
N GLY A 324 1.54 -5.14 1.60
CA GLY A 324 2.32 -6.00 0.70
C GLY A 324 3.59 -5.33 0.18
N GLU A 325 3.60 -4.02 -0.01
CA GLU A 325 4.81 -3.28 -0.41
C GLU A 325 5.80 -3.16 0.74
N VAL A 326 5.31 -2.99 1.97
CA VAL A 326 6.14 -2.87 3.18
C VAL A 326 6.92 -4.16 3.45
N THR A 327 6.37 -5.29 3.08
CA THR A 327 6.93 -6.63 3.34
C THR A 327 7.86 -7.15 2.23
N TRP A 328 8.12 -6.36 1.18
CA TRP A 328 8.98 -6.79 0.05
C TRP A 328 10.47 -6.63 0.33
#